data_cc2bec878c1d10324ae0c6793a635014
#
_entry.id   cc2bec878c1d10324ae0c6793a635014
#
_cell.length_a   1.000
_cell.length_b   1.000
_cell.length_c   1.000
_cell.angle_alpha   90.00
_cell.angle_beta   90.00
_cell.angle_gamma   90.00
#
_symmetry.space_group_name_H-M   'P 1'
#
loop_
_entity.id
_entity.type
_entity.pdbx_description
1 polymer ?
#
loop_
_entity_poly.entity_id
_entity_poly.type
_entity_poly.pdbx_seq_one_letter_code
_entity_poly.pdbx_strand_id
1 'polypeptide(L)'
;MGVYEELVARGLIAQVTDEEEIKELVNNGKAVFYIGFDPTADSLHVGHFMALCLMKRLQMAGNKPIALIGGGTAMIGDPSGRTDMRQMMTTETIQHNVDCFKKQMERFIDFSDGKALMVNNADWLLDLNYVDVLREVGACFSVNNMLRAECYKQRMEKGLSFLEFNYMIMQAYDFYELYQKYGCNLEFGGDDQWSNMLAGTELIRRKLGKDASAMTITLLLNSEGKKMGKTQSGAVWLDPNKTSPFEFYQYWRNVADADVLKCIRMLTFLPLEEIDKMDSWEGAQLNTAKEILAFELTKLVHGEEEAQKAQEAARALFSTGAAADMPKTELTEEDLTDGNIDILTMLVKSGLTASKSEARRAVQQGGVSVDGEKVTDVFQTFAGEALSGEGVVLKKGKKNFRKVLVK
;
A
#
# COMPACT_ATOMS: atom_id res chain seq x y z
N MET A 1 -15.98 17.22 17.09
CA MET A 1 -15.12 16.03 17.24
C MET A 1 -13.75 16.43 16.75
N GLY A 2 -12.71 16.26 17.58
CA GLY A 2 -11.33 16.52 17.15
C GLY A 2 -10.82 15.39 16.24
N VAL A 3 -9.66 15.64 15.60
CA VAL A 3 -9.10 14.63 14.69
C VAL A 3 -8.67 13.37 15.44
N TYR A 4 -8.20 13.48 16.69
CA TYR A 4 -7.85 12.32 17.51
C TYR A 4 -9.07 11.40 17.73
N GLU A 5 -10.19 11.96 18.16
CA GLU A 5 -11.44 11.22 18.36
C GLU A 5 -11.94 10.61 17.05
N GLU A 6 -11.74 11.29 15.92
CA GLU A 6 -12.06 10.72 14.61
C GLU A 6 -11.17 9.51 14.30
N LEU A 7 -9.87 9.58 14.58
CA LEU A 7 -8.96 8.44 14.39
C LEU A 7 -9.37 7.23 15.26
N VAL A 8 -9.77 7.48 16.50
CA VAL A 8 -10.30 6.43 17.40
C VAL A 8 -11.58 5.81 16.83
N ALA A 9 -12.56 6.65 16.43
CA ALA A 9 -13.83 6.19 15.89
C ALA A 9 -13.67 5.41 14.57
N ARG A 10 -12.60 5.69 13.82
CA ARG A 10 -12.27 4.96 12.60
C ARG A 10 -11.46 3.68 12.86
N GLY A 11 -11.05 3.42 14.10
CA GLY A 11 -10.25 2.24 14.48
C GLY A 11 -8.81 2.31 13.96
N LEU A 12 -8.25 3.50 13.80
CA LEU A 12 -6.92 3.71 13.22
C LEU A 12 -5.79 3.68 14.26
N ILE A 13 -6.07 3.89 15.54
CA ILE A 13 -5.06 3.94 16.59
C ILE A 13 -4.82 2.55 17.18
N ALA A 14 -3.54 2.14 17.28
CA ALA A 14 -3.14 0.89 17.93
C ALA A 14 -2.43 1.15 19.28
N GLN A 15 -1.33 1.87 19.28
CA GLN A 15 -0.55 2.21 20.48
C GLN A 15 -0.17 3.68 20.50
N VAL A 16 -0.04 4.26 21.68
CA VAL A 16 0.36 5.66 21.91
C VAL A 16 1.32 5.74 23.10
N THR A 17 2.28 6.65 23.08
CA THR A 17 3.18 6.92 24.20
C THR A 17 2.49 7.70 25.31
N ASP A 18 1.79 8.77 24.96
CA ASP A 18 1.00 9.61 25.86
C ASP A 18 -0.25 10.09 25.11
N GLU A 19 -1.41 9.60 25.54
CA GLU A 19 -2.68 9.86 24.86
C GLU A 19 -3.07 11.34 24.97
N GLU A 20 -2.97 11.92 26.14
CA GLU A 20 -3.40 13.31 26.38
C GLU A 20 -2.51 14.30 25.64
N GLU A 21 -1.18 14.08 25.63
CA GLU A 21 -0.24 14.91 24.88
C GLU A 21 -0.49 14.83 23.38
N ILE A 22 -0.62 13.62 22.82
CA ILE A 22 -0.85 13.41 21.38
C ILE A 22 -2.18 14.04 20.97
N LYS A 23 -3.23 13.86 21.77
CA LYS A 23 -4.55 14.45 21.55
C LYS A 23 -4.49 15.97 21.52
N GLU A 24 -3.79 16.59 22.50
CA GLU A 24 -3.58 18.04 22.53
C GLU A 24 -2.82 18.53 21.29
N LEU A 25 -1.78 17.82 20.87
CA LEU A 25 -0.99 18.17 19.69
C LEU A 25 -1.83 18.12 18.41
N VAL A 26 -2.48 16.98 18.13
CA VAL A 26 -3.13 16.76 16.82
C VAL A 26 -4.46 17.50 16.70
N ASN A 27 -5.23 17.66 17.79
CA ASN A 27 -6.50 18.37 17.76
C ASN A 27 -6.34 19.88 17.61
N ASN A 28 -5.19 20.44 18.02
CA ASN A 28 -4.91 21.87 17.92
C ASN A 28 -4.01 22.25 16.75
N GLY A 29 -3.70 21.32 15.84
CA GLY A 29 -2.84 21.59 14.70
C GLY A 29 -1.38 21.91 15.07
N LYS A 30 -0.92 21.43 16.24
CA LYS A 30 0.42 21.69 16.77
C LYS A 30 1.42 20.59 16.46
N ALA A 31 0.96 19.43 15.93
CA ALA A 31 1.85 18.34 15.60
C ALA A 31 2.63 18.66 14.32
N VAL A 32 3.95 18.63 14.44
CA VAL A 32 4.86 18.42 13.32
C VAL A 32 5.24 16.95 13.39
N PHE A 33 4.76 16.16 12.45
CA PHE A 33 4.89 14.71 12.55
C PHE A 33 5.48 14.10 11.29
N TYR A 34 6.10 12.94 11.44
CA TYR A 34 6.63 12.23 10.28
C TYR A 34 6.14 10.79 10.19
N ILE A 35 6.15 10.29 8.96
CA ILE A 35 6.06 8.87 8.62
C ILE A 35 7.18 8.54 7.65
N GLY A 36 7.90 7.43 7.92
CA GLY A 36 8.97 6.93 7.07
C GLY A 36 8.47 5.98 5.99
N PHE A 37 9.06 6.08 4.80
CA PHE A 37 8.77 5.25 3.64
C PHE A 37 10.07 4.79 2.98
N ASP A 38 10.45 3.53 3.20
CA ASP A 38 11.59 2.92 2.51
C ASP A 38 11.25 2.64 1.04
N PRO A 39 11.98 3.24 0.08
CA PRO A 39 11.69 3.13 -1.35
C PRO A 39 12.15 1.78 -1.92
N THR A 40 11.52 0.69 -1.47
CA THR A 40 11.86 -0.70 -1.84
C THR A 40 11.27 -1.16 -3.17
N ALA A 41 10.54 -0.30 -3.86
CA ALA A 41 9.99 -0.47 -5.21
C ALA A 41 9.79 0.90 -5.86
N ASP A 42 9.59 0.93 -7.16
CA ASP A 42 9.34 2.14 -7.96
C ASP A 42 7.87 2.61 -7.89
N SER A 43 7.09 2.10 -6.96
CA SER A 43 5.72 2.56 -6.68
C SER A 43 5.34 2.30 -5.24
N LEU A 44 4.51 3.19 -4.69
CA LEU A 44 3.71 2.94 -3.51
C LEU A 44 2.62 1.89 -3.82
N HIS A 45 2.15 1.18 -2.81
CA HIS A 45 1.10 0.16 -2.92
C HIS A 45 0.08 0.30 -1.78
N VAL A 46 -0.99 -0.47 -1.82
CA VAL A 46 -2.07 -0.43 -0.81
C VAL A 46 -1.55 -0.56 0.63
N GLY A 47 -0.42 -1.24 0.86
CA GLY A 47 0.21 -1.30 2.19
C GLY A 47 0.67 0.06 2.75
N HIS A 48 0.99 1.02 1.87
CA HIS A 48 1.35 2.40 2.28
C HIS A 48 0.12 3.32 2.36
N PHE A 49 -1.01 2.87 1.82
CA PHE A 49 -2.18 3.70 1.62
C PHE A 49 -2.78 4.23 2.93
N MET A 50 -2.80 3.40 3.97
CA MET A 50 -3.26 3.85 5.30
C MET A 50 -2.41 4.98 5.86
N ALA A 51 -1.09 4.87 5.74
CA ALA A 51 -0.17 5.91 6.18
C ALA A 51 -0.41 7.24 5.43
N LEU A 52 -0.62 7.17 4.11
CA LEU A 52 -0.95 8.33 3.28
C LEU A 52 -2.30 8.95 3.65
N CYS A 53 -3.33 8.12 3.89
CA CYS A 53 -4.63 8.60 4.36
C CYS A 53 -4.53 9.27 5.74
N LEU A 54 -3.73 8.72 6.65
CA LEU A 54 -3.48 9.31 7.96
C LEU A 54 -2.79 10.68 7.82
N MET A 55 -1.71 10.75 7.02
CA MET A 55 -1.01 12.02 6.77
C MET A 55 -1.95 13.08 6.23
N LYS A 56 -2.75 12.73 5.21
CA LYS A 56 -3.74 13.64 4.62
C LYS A 56 -4.76 14.11 5.65
N ARG A 57 -5.28 13.21 6.47
CA ARG A 57 -6.30 13.52 7.49
C ARG A 57 -5.76 14.47 8.56
N LEU A 58 -4.56 14.22 9.05
CA LEU A 58 -3.89 15.09 10.02
C LEU A 58 -3.52 16.44 9.41
N GLN A 59 -3.10 16.49 8.14
CA GLN A 59 -2.85 17.74 7.43
C GLN A 59 -4.14 18.56 7.28
N MET A 60 -5.26 17.94 6.92
CA MET A 60 -6.57 18.61 6.86
C MET A 60 -7.01 19.19 8.21
N ALA A 61 -6.55 18.61 9.33
CA ALA A 61 -6.77 19.11 10.68
C ALA A 61 -5.75 20.18 11.12
N GLY A 62 -4.90 20.67 10.19
CA GLY A 62 -3.95 21.74 10.44
C GLY A 62 -2.57 21.31 10.94
N ASN A 63 -2.31 20.01 11.06
CA ASN A 63 -1.00 19.49 11.45
C ASN A 63 -0.04 19.46 10.25
N LYS A 64 1.26 19.50 10.52
CA LYS A 64 2.31 19.57 9.50
C LYS A 64 2.98 18.20 9.29
N PRO A 65 2.70 17.50 8.20
CA PRO A 65 3.34 16.23 7.89
C PRO A 65 4.75 16.42 7.31
N ILE A 66 5.63 15.49 7.66
CA ILE A 66 6.93 15.27 7.05
C ILE A 66 6.90 13.87 6.43
N ALA A 67 6.97 13.77 5.11
CA ALA A 67 7.19 12.52 4.41
C ALA A 67 8.70 12.24 4.39
N LEU A 68 9.15 11.30 5.21
CA LEU A 68 10.55 10.88 5.25
C LEU A 68 10.76 9.74 4.25
N ILE A 69 11.54 10.00 3.21
CA ILE A 69 11.94 8.96 2.27
C ILE A 69 13.21 8.29 2.81
N GLY A 70 13.16 6.98 2.99
CA GLY A 70 14.24 6.18 3.55
C GLY A 70 15.32 5.82 2.54
N GLY A 71 15.93 6.80 1.87
CA GLY A 71 17.00 6.55 0.90
C GLY A 71 18.25 5.91 1.53
N GLY A 72 18.60 6.31 2.76
CA GLY A 72 19.68 5.71 3.52
C GLY A 72 19.28 4.38 4.19
N THR A 73 18.12 4.34 4.84
CA THR A 73 17.61 3.13 5.51
C THR A 73 17.29 1.99 4.55
N ALA A 74 16.88 2.29 3.31
CA ALA A 74 16.64 1.28 2.27
C ALA A 74 17.91 0.50 1.86
N MET A 75 19.10 1.06 2.08
CA MET A 75 20.36 0.35 1.86
C MET A 75 20.59 -0.78 2.87
N ILE A 76 19.96 -0.66 4.03
CA ILE A 76 20.07 -1.63 5.14
C ILE A 76 18.88 -2.59 5.13
N GLY A 77 17.67 -2.07 5.09
CA GLY A 77 16.41 -2.79 5.08
C GLY A 77 15.87 -3.11 6.48
N ASP A 78 14.63 -2.66 6.70
CA ASP A 78 13.89 -2.86 7.96
C ASP A 78 13.61 -4.35 8.23
N PRO A 79 14.05 -4.90 9.38
CA PRO A 79 13.75 -6.26 9.78
C PRO A 79 12.34 -6.45 10.37
N SER A 80 11.64 -5.36 10.73
CA SER A 80 10.37 -5.39 11.46
C SER A 80 9.28 -6.13 10.66
N GLY A 81 8.57 -7.04 11.34
CA GLY A 81 7.47 -7.80 10.75
C GLY A 81 7.87 -8.75 9.62
N ARG A 82 9.14 -9.17 9.56
CA ARG A 82 9.71 -10.05 8.53
C ARG A 82 10.41 -11.25 9.13
N THR A 83 10.48 -12.32 8.33
CA THR A 83 11.22 -13.54 8.67
C THR A 83 12.55 -13.66 7.91
N ASP A 84 12.70 -12.93 6.80
CA ASP A 84 13.86 -13.04 5.90
C ASP A 84 14.49 -11.67 5.66
N MET A 85 15.82 -11.64 5.46
CA MET A 85 16.56 -10.42 5.13
C MET A 85 16.12 -9.85 3.77
N ARG A 86 16.10 -8.51 3.63
CA ARG A 86 15.84 -7.87 2.35
C ARG A 86 17.00 -8.04 1.39
N GLN A 87 16.70 -8.10 0.10
CA GLN A 87 17.74 -8.01 -0.94
C GLN A 87 18.28 -6.58 -0.97
N MET A 88 19.60 -6.46 -1.05
CA MET A 88 20.28 -5.18 -1.18
C MET A 88 20.02 -4.60 -2.58
N MET A 89 19.62 -3.34 -2.62
CA MET A 89 19.41 -2.58 -3.86
C MET A 89 20.61 -1.69 -4.15
N THR A 90 20.84 -1.37 -5.42
CA THR A 90 21.86 -0.37 -5.80
C THR A 90 21.40 1.04 -5.48
N THR A 91 22.34 1.95 -5.32
CA THR A 91 22.06 3.38 -5.05
C THR A 91 21.20 4.01 -6.14
N GLU A 92 21.46 3.67 -7.40
CA GLU A 92 20.70 4.14 -8.56
C GLU A 92 19.26 3.67 -8.53
N THR A 93 19.02 2.39 -8.17
CA THR A 93 17.67 1.84 -8.00
C THR A 93 16.91 2.56 -6.88
N ILE A 94 17.57 2.78 -5.74
CA ILE A 94 16.99 3.51 -4.61
C ILE A 94 16.61 4.93 -5.02
N GLN A 95 17.51 5.65 -5.71
CA GLN A 95 17.24 7.03 -6.15
C GLN A 95 16.07 7.09 -7.14
N HIS A 96 15.99 6.16 -8.08
CA HIS A 96 14.85 6.05 -8.99
C HIS A 96 13.54 5.86 -8.22
N ASN A 97 13.52 4.94 -7.24
CA ASN A 97 12.35 4.68 -6.42
C ASN A 97 11.96 5.90 -5.57
N VAL A 98 12.93 6.64 -5.02
CA VAL A 98 12.71 7.90 -4.30
C VAL A 98 11.94 8.89 -5.16
N ASP A 99 12.36 9.08 -6.42
CA ASP A 99 11.75 10.02 -7.34
C ASP A 99 10.32 9.59 -7.73
N CYS A 100 10.09 8.29 -7.85
CA CYS A 100 8.75 7.74 -8.07
C CYS A 100 7.82 7.99 -6.87
N PHE A 101 8.31 7.77 -5.64
CA PHE A 101 7.52 7.99 -4.42
C PHE A 101 7.12 9.46 -4.26
N LYS A 102 8.05 10.39 -4.51
CA LYS A 102 7.78 11.84 -4.45
C LYS A 102 6.58 12.22 -5.29
N LYS A 103 6.57 11.83 -6.58
CA LYS A 103 5.48 12.13 -7.51
C LYS A 103 4.13 11.55 -7.09
N GLN A 104 4.14 10.36 -6.46
CA GLN A 104 2.91 9.71 -6.02
C GLN A 104 2.36 10.35 -4.74
N MET A 105 3.23 10.75 -3.81
CA MET A 105 2.82 11.39 -2.55
C MET A 105 2.18 12.76 -2.75
N GLU A 106 2.60 13.52 -3.77
CA GLU A 106 2.02 14.82 -4.12
C GLU A 106 0.52 14.77 -4.45
N ARG A 107 -0.01 13.58 -4.76
CA ARG A 107 -1.46 13.39 -4.97
C ARG A 107 -2.26 13.34 -3.66
N PHE A 108 -1.60 13.01 -2.57
CA PHE A 108 -2.23 12.85 -1.26
C PHE A 108 -1.98 14.03 -0.33
N ILE A 109 -0.77 14.56 -0.37
CA ILE A 109 -0.26 15.56 0.56
C ILE A 109 -0.01 16.86 -0.17
N ASP A 110 -0.47 17.96 0.39
CA ASP A 110 -0.20 19.30 -0.11
C ASP A 110 1.15 19.80 0.43
N PHE A 111 2.15 19.83 -0.45
CA PHE A 111 3.50 20.32 -0.13
C PHE A 111 3.69 21.80 -0.45
N SER A 112 2.64 22.50 -0.94
CA SER A 112 2.73 23.91 -1.25
C SER A 112 2.93 24.76 0.01
N ASP A 113 3.60 25.89 -0.13
CA ASP A 113 3.75 26.92 0.92
C ASP A 113 4.28 26.39 2.26
N GLY A 114 5.03 25.28 2.25
CA GLY A 114 5.59 24.67 3.45
C GLY A 114 4.55 24.00 4.37
N LYS A 115 3.35 23.69 3.85
CA LYS A 115 2.30 22.96 4.58
C LYS A 115 2.69 21.53 4.92
N ALA A 116 3.61 20.95 4.14
CA ALA A 116 4.25 19.67 4.38
C ALA A 116 5.71 19.74 3.96
N LEU A 117 6.51 18.79 4.45
CA LEU A 117 7.89 18.62 4.00
C LEU A 117 8.07 17.22 3.40
N MET A 118 8.96 17.13 2.44
CA MET A 118 9.46 15.85 1.92
C MET A 118 10.97 15.88 2.05
N VAL A 119 11.52 14.94 2.80
CA VAL A 119 12.95 14.85 3.11
C VAL A 119 13.46 13.43 2.86
N ASN A 120 14.76 13.31 2.63
CA ASN A 120 15.42 12.03 2.42
C ASN A 120 16.46 11.80 3.52
N ASN A 121 16.37 10.69 4.25
CA ASN A 121 17.32 10.41 5.33
C ASN A 121 18.75 10.09 4.81
N ALA A 122 18.92 9.84 3.52
CA ALA A 122 20.24 9.78 2.91
C ALA A 122 21.04 11.08 3.10
N ASP A 123 20.36 12.24 3.19
CA ASP A 123 20.98 13.57 3.32
C ASP A 123 21.74 13.75 4.64
N TRP A 124 21.51 12.90 5.63
CA TRP A 124 22.27 12.91 6.90
C TRP A 124 22.88 11.56 7.23
N LEU A 125 22.26 10.43 6.90
CA LEU A 125 22.78 9.12 7.28
C LEU A 125 24.06 8.74 6.53
N LEU A 126 24.22 9.18 5.29
CA LEU A 126 25.38 8.82 4.46
C LEU A 126 26.64 9.59 4.83
N ASP A 127 26.52 10.75 5.44
CA ASP A 127 27.64 11.60 5.86
C ASP A 127 28.08 11.35 7.33
N LEU A 128 27.41 10.43 8.04
CA LEU A 128 27.74 10.14 9.42
C LEU A 128 29.09 9.47 9.59
N ASN A 129 29.94 10.03 10.48
CA ASN A 129 31.14 9.35 10.88
C ASN A 129 30.81 8.18 11.82
N TYR A 130 31.25 6.99 11.48
CA TYR A 130 30.93 5.77 12.22
C TYR A 130 31.37 5.81 13.67
N VAL A 131 32.56 6.36 13.98
CA VAL A 131 33.06 6.43 15.36
C VAL A 131 32.27 7.45 16.18
N ASP A 132 31.90 8.56 15.58
CA ASP A 132 31.10 9.60 16.25
C ASP A 132 29.69 9.07 16.54
N VAL A 133 29.08 8.35 15.61
CA VAL A 133 27.78 7.69 15.84
C VAL A 133 27.86 6.69 17.00
N LEU A 134 28.89 5.87 17.08
CA LEU A 134 29.06 4.92 18.19
C LEU A 134 29.22 5.64 19.53
N ARG A 135 29.98 6.74 19.57
CA ARG A 135 30.19 7.50 20.80
C ARG A 135 28.95 8.28 21.26
N GLU A 136 28.33 8.98 20.33
CA GLU A 136 27.30 9.98 20.66
C GLU A 136 25.89 9.37 20.67
N VAL A 137 25.61 8.46 19.75
CA VAL A 137 24.31 7.81 19.60
C VAL A 137 24.32 6.42 20.21
N GLY A 138 25.29 5.60 19.88
CA GLY A 138 25.40 4.21 20.35
C GLY A 138 25.44 4.12 21.89
N ALA A 139 26.07 5.09 22.56
CA ALA A 139 26.06 5.19 24.03
C ALA A 139 24.67 5.34 24.66
N CYS A 140 23.67 5.77 23.86
CA CYS A 140 22.28 5.87 24.31
C CYS A 140 21.50 4.56 24.21
N PHE A 141 22.06 3.50 23.60
CA PHE A 141 21.39 2.24 23.38
C PHE A 141 21.99 1.11 24.21
N SER A 142 21.11 0.26 24.75
CA SER A 142 21.50 -0.98 25.41
C SER A 142 21.22 -2.17 24.50
N VAL A 143 22.24 -2.92 24.12
CA VAL A 143 22.09 -4.14 23.30
C VAL A 143 21.11 -5.12 23.93
N ASN A 144 21.16 -5.29 25.25
CA ASN A 144 20.24 -6.18 25.97
C ASN A 144 18.76 -5.73 25.83
N ASN A 145 18.50 -4.42 25.83
CA ASN A 145 17.16 -3.92 25.65
C ASN A 145 16.72 -4.05 24.17
N MET A 146 17.62 -3.72 23.25
CA MET A 146 17.34 -3.89 21.80
C MET A 146 16.98 -5.33 21.47
N LEU A 147 17.74 -6.32 21.95
CA LEU A 147 17.47 -7.74 21.69
C LEU A 147 16.14 -8.23 22.28
N ARG A 148 15.53 -7.53 23.22
CA ARG A 148 14.19 -7.82 23.75
C ARG A 148 13.07 -7.23 22.90
N ALA A 149 13.40 -6.32 21.98
CA ALA A 149 12.42 -5.65 21.14
C ALA A 149 11.71 -6.66 20.19
N GLU A 150 10.41 -6.48 20.03
CA GLU A 150 9.57 -7.38 19.21
C GLU A 150 10.04 -7.46 17.76
N CYS A 151 10.52 -6.34 17.20
CA CYS A 151 11.02 -6.27 15.82
C CYS A 151 12.20 -7.25 15.54
N TYR A 152 12.95 -7.66 16.58
CA TYR A 152 14.08 -8.58 16.41
C TYR A 152 13.74 -10.04 16.73
N LYS A 153 12.72 -10.33 17.55
CA LYS A 153 12.44 -11.70 18.02
C LYS A 153 12.32 -12.71 16.89
N GLN A 154 11.52 -12.41 15.87
CA GLN A 154 11.32 -13.31 14.73
C GLN A 154 12.59 -13.50 13.90
N ARG A 155 13.42 -12.46 13.80
CA ARG A 155 14.69 -12.52 13.07
C ARG A 155 15.75 -13.30 13.82
N MET A 156 15.77 -13.23 15.15
CA MET A 156 16.76 -13.96 15.98
C MET A 156 16.68 -15.47 15.78
N GLU A 157 15.49 -16.03 15.55
CA GLU A 157 15.30 -17.45 15.28
C GLU A 157 16.00 -17.93 13.99
N LYS A 158 16.08 -17.04 12.98
CA LYS A 158 16.69 -17.31 11.67
C LYS A 158 18.09 -16.69 11.50
N GLY A 159 18.57 -15.97 12.48
CA GLY A 159 19.84 -15.26 12.45
C GLY A 159 19.68 -13.79 12.08
N LEU A 160 19.69 -12.91 13.09
CA LEU A 160 19.71 -11.45 12.93
C LEU A 160 21.11 -10.99 12.56
N SER A 161 21.29 -10.34 11.42
CA SER A 161 22.57 -9.77 11.02
C SER A 161 22.88 -8.48 11.79
N PHE A 162 24.17 -8.15 11.94
CA PHE A 162 24.58 -6.87 12.52
C PHE A 162 24.06 -5.68 11.71
N LEU A 163 23.94 -5.84 10.40
CA LEU A 163 23.37 -4.85 9.51
C LEU A 163 21.92 -4.50 9.92
N GLU A 164 21.05 -5.52 9.98
CA GLU A 164 19.66 -5.37 10.38
C GLU A 164 19.48 -4.87 11.81
N PHE A 165 20.38 -5.27 12.72
CA PHE A 165 20.36 -4.83 14.11
C PHE A 165 20.57 -3.32 14.26
N ASN A 166 21.28 -2.67 13.34
CA ASN A 166 21.49 -1.23 13.35
C ASN A 166 20.29 -0.43 12.81
N TYR A 167 19.31 -1.06 12.18
CA TYR A 167 18.17 -0.33 11.61
C TYR A 167 17.41 0.50 12.65
N MET A 168 17.15 -0.04 13.82
CA MET A 168 16.50 0.68 14.94
C MET A 168 17.27 1.96 15.32
N ILE A 169 18.60 1.92 15.33
CA ILE A 169 19.44 3.08 15.65
C ILE A 169 19.31 4.15 14.56
N MET A 170 19.26 3.74 13.29
CA MET A 170 19.11 4.65 12.16
C MET A 170 17.75 5.36 12.19
N GLN A 171 16.65 4.62 12.41
CA GLN A 171 15.32 5.22 12.53
C GLN A 171 15.20 6.13 13.75
N ALA A 172 15.80 5.76 14.88
CA ALA A 172 15.87 6.63 16.06
C ALA A 172 16.64 7.91 15.77
N TYR A 173 17.73 7.82 15.00
CA TYR A 173 18.51 8.98 14.57
C TYR A 173 17.72 9.86 13.60
N ASP A 174 16.91 9.30 12.71
CA ASP A 174 16.01 10.06 11.85
C ASP A 174 15.07 10.93 12.66
N PHE A 175 14.41 10.37 13.68
CA PHE A 175 13.53 11.15 14.54
C PHE A 175 14.28 12.28 15.28
N TYR A 176 15.46 11.97 15.79
CA TYR A 176 16.32 12.96 16.46
C TYR A 176 16.73 14.11 15.53
N GLU A 177 17.11 13.83 14.27
CA GLU A 177 17.43 14.83 13.26
C GLU A 177 16.21 15.67 12.87
N LEU A 178 15.07 15.02 12.65
CA LEU A 178 13.82 15.69 12.30
C LEU A 178 13.34 16.60 13.44
N TYR A 179 13.51 16.16 14.69
CA TYR A 179 13.21 16.98 15.86
C TYR A 179 14.03 18.26 15.88
N GLN A 180 15.33 18.16 15.69
CA GLN A 180 16.24 19.31 15.71
C GLN A 180 16.05 20.26 14.53
N LYS A 181 15.91 19.70 13.33
CA LYS A 181 15.86 20.50 12.09
C LYS A 181 14.49 21.12 11.83
N TYR A 182 13.44 20.42 12.20
CA TYR A 182 12.06 20.79 11.79
C TYR A 182 11.08 20.89 12.94
N GLY A 183 11.51 20.65 14.17
CA GLY A 183 10.62 20.63 15.34
C GLY A 183 9.63 19.46 15.31
N CYS A 184 10.00 18.36 14.65
CA CYS A 184 9.16 17.15 14.57
C CYS A 184 8.98 16.55 15.96
N ASN A 185 7.76 16.61 16.50
CA ASN A 185 7.45 16.20 17.86
C ASN A 185 6.64 14.91 17.96
N LEU A 186 6.27 14.31 16.80
CA LEU A 186 5.44 13.12 16.77
C LEU A 186 5.85 12.20 15.61
N GLU A 187 6.03 10.91 15.90
CA GLU A 187 6.27 9.87 14.92
C GLU A 187 5.04 8.98 14.76
N PHE A 188 4.65 8.70 13.50
CA PHE A 188 3.65 7.70 13.18
C PHE A 188 4.25 6.55 12.39
N GLY A 189 3.79 5.35 12.68
CA GLY A 189 4.17 4.14 11.96
C GLY A 189 3.13 3.04 12.06
N GLY A 190 3.32 1.94 11.34
CA GLY A 190 2.57 0.72 11.56
C GLY A 190 2.87 0.12 12.95
N ASP A 191 1.99 -0.73 13.45
CA ASP A 191 2.15 -1.32 14.78
C ASP A 191 3.43 -2.19 14.91
N ASP A 192 3.94 -2.69 13.80
CA ASP A 192 5.22 -3.39 13.71
C ASP A 192 6.44 -2.47 13.91
N GLN A 193 6.28 -1.14 13.87
CA GLN A 193 7.33 -0.14 14.06
C GLN A 193 7.49 0.34 15.52
N TRP A 194 6.62 -0.09 16.42
CA TRP A 194 6.56 0.45 17.79
C TRP A 194 7.91 0.51 18.50
N SER A 195 8.69 -0.59 18.44
CA SER A 195 10.00 -0.64 19.09
C SER A 195 11.01 0.37 18.52
N ASN A 196 11.00 0.57 17.20
CA ASN A 196 11.87 1.53 16.52
C ASN A 196 11.48 2.97 16.90
N MET A 197 10.18 3.26 16.97
CA MET A 197 9.64 4.58 17.33
C MET A 197 9.99 4.94 18.77
N LEU A 198 9.82 4.01 19.71
CA LEU A 198 10.22 4.22 21.11
C LEU A 198 11.74 4.46 21.28
N ALA A 199 12.56 3.83 20.45
CA ALA A 199 13.99 4.10 20.43
C ALA A 199 14.30 5.56 20.04
N GLY A 200 13.51 6.14 19.13
CA GLY A 200 13.60 7.54 18.71
C GLY A 200 13.20 8.51 19.82
N THR A 201 12.06 8.28 20.48
CA THR A 201 11.61 9.11 21.61
C THR A 201 12.64 9.09 22.76
N GLU A 202 13.21 7.91 23.06
CA GLU A 202 14.22 7.76 24.09
C GLU A 202 15.54 8.46 23.72
N LEU A 203 15.97 8.42 22.45
CA LEU A 203 17.15 9.12 21.97
C LEU A 203 17.00 10.64 22.14
N ILE A 204 15.87 11.20 21.76
CA ILE A 204 15.54 12.63 21.91
C ILE A 204 15.60 13.00 23.39
N ARG A 205 14.96 12.21 24.25
CA ARG A 205 14.98 12.44 25.70
C ARG A 205 16.40 12.44 26.27
N ARG A 206 17.23 11.47 25.89
CA ARG A 206 18.60 11.36 26.40
C ARG A 206 19.54 12.45 25.91
N LYS A 207 19.42 12.79 24.61
CA LYS A 207 20.35 13.76 24.00
C LYS A 207 19.94 15.21 24.22
N LEU A 208 18.65 15.51 24.22
CA LEU A 208 18.13 16.87 24.23
C LEU A 208 17.42 17.24 25.57
N GLY A 209 17.10 16.25 26.41
CA GLY A 209 16.25 16.47 27.59
C GLY A 209 14.87 16.98 27.24
N LYS A 210 14.34 16.56 26.06
CA LYS A 210 13.04 16.96 25.54
C LYS A 210 12.17 15.73 25.35
N ASP A 211 10.86 15.95 25.34
CA ASP A 211 9.88 14.92 25.06
C ASP A 211 9.48 14.94 23.59
N ALA A 212 9.21 13.76 23.07
CA ALA A 212 8.62 13.53 21.75
C ALA A 212 7.71 12.30 21.84
N SER A 213 6.65 12.29 21.08
CA SER A 213 5.61 11.27 21.17
C SER A 213 5.61 10.34 19.94
N ALA A 214 5.04 9.17 20.12
CA ALA A 214 4.88 8.17 19.06
C ALA A 214 3.48 7.57 19.11
N MET A 215 2.90 7.32 17.94
CA MET A 215 1.61 6.65 17.78
C MET A 215 1.65 5.66 16.64
N THR A 216 1.22 4.43 16.88
CA THR A 216 1.07 3.43 15.82
C THR A 216 -0.34 3.37 15.29
N ILE A 217 -0.44 3.04 13.99
CA ILE A 217 -1.70 2.79 13.32
C ILE A 217 -1.94 1.29 13.17
N THR A 218 -3.21 0.92 13.29
CA THR A 218 -3.67 -0.46 13.10
C THR A 218 -3.28 -0.95 11.70
N LEU A 219 -2.75 -2.16 11.61
CA LEU A 219 -2.44 -2.77 10.32
C LEU A 219 -3.73 -3.10 9.54
N LEU A 220 -3.72 -2.86 8.24
CA LEU A 220 -4.83 -3.20 7.37
C LEU A 220 -4.82 -4.71 7.09
N LEU A 221 -5.56 -5.44 7.91
CA LEU A 221 -5.73 -6.88 7.80
C LEU A 221 -7.13 -7.22 7.31
N ASN A 222 -7.25 -8.27 6.51
CA ASN A 222 -8.54 -8.85 6.17
C ASN A 222 -9.09 -9.71 7.33
N SER A 223 -10.30 -10.21 7.19
CA SER A 223 -10.99 -11.08 8.17
C SER A 223 -10.26 -12.39 8.47
N GLU A 224 -9.32 -12.81 7.61
CA GLU A 224 -8.43 -13.97 7.82
C GLU A 224 -7.13 -13.59 8.54
N GLY A 225 -6.94 -12.34 8.94
CA GLY A 225 -5.71 -11.84 9.58
C GLY A 225 -4.53 -11.61 8.64
N LYS A 226 -4.75 -11.61 7.33
CA LYS A 226 -3.69 -11.38 6.33
C LYS A 226 -3.60 -9.90 5.96
N LYS A 227 -2.37 -9.38 5.79
CA LYS A 227 -2.15 -8.00 5.30
C LYS A 227 -2.81 -7.81 3.93
N MET A 228 -3.66 -6.78 3.79
CA MET A 228 -4.32 -6.42 2.54
C MET A 228 -3.33 -5.75 1.56
N GLY A 229 -3.73 -5.65 0.29
CA GLY A 229 -2.91 -5.01 -0.75
C GLY A 229 -2.01 -5.97 -1.52
N LYS A 230 -2.17 -7.28 -1.31
CA LYS A 230 -1.52 -8.32 -2.12
C LYS A 230 -2.57 -9.21 -2.76
N THR A 231 -2.36 -9.55 -4.03
CA THR A 231 -3.12 -10.55 -4.77
C THR A 231 -2.23 -11.74 -5.10
N GLN A 232 -2.76 -12.76 -5.77
CA GLN A 232 -1.95 -13.86 -6.28
C GLN A 232 -0.92 -13.40 -7.32
N SER A 233 -1.19 -12.27 -8.01
CA SER A 233 -0.31 -11.65 -9.00
C SER A 233 0.66 -10.62 -8.41
N GLY A 234 0.67 -10.39 -7.11
CA GLY A 234 1.59 -9.47 -6.43
C GLY A 234 0.92 -8.31 -5.69
N ALA A 235 1.64 -7.21 -5.50
CA ALA A 235 1.11 -6.04 -4.82
C ALA A 235 0.10 -5.27 -5.69
N VAL A 236 -0.88 -4.64 -5.04
CA VAL A 236 -1.78 -3.67 -5.68
C VAL A 236 -1.13 -2.30 -5.58
N TRP A 237 -0.67 -1.80 -6.72
CA TRP A 237 0.13 -0.58 -6.82
C TRP A 237 -0.74 0.66 -6.94
N LEU A 238 -0.21 1.81 -6.51
CA LEU A 238 -0.84 3.12 -6.70
C LEU A 238 -0.46 3.76 -8.05
N ASP A 239 0.56 3.24 -8.74
CA ASP A 239 0.92 3.65 -10.09
C ASP A 239 -0.08 3.04 -11.10
N PRO A 240 -0.77 3.87 -11.91
CA PRO A 240 -1.73 3.39 -12.90
C PRO A 240 -1.11 2.54 -14.02
N ASN A 241 0.21 2.64 -14.24
CA ASN A 241 0.92 1.79 -15.21
C ASN A 241 1.21 0.37 -14.69
N LYS A 242 1.14 0.15 -13.36
CA LYS A 242 1.37 -1.16 -12.72
C LYS A 242 0.08 -1.84 -12.29
N THR A 243 -0.88 -1.07 -11.80
CA THR A 243 -2.25 -1.50 -11.51
C THR A 243 -3.15 -0.42 -12.08
N SER A 244 -3.84 -0.73 -13.17
CA SER A 244 -4.75 0.22 -13.82
C SER A 244 -5.85 0.70 -12.86
N PRO A 245 -6.44 1.88 -13.06
CA PRO A 245 -7.56 2.38 -12.25
C PRO A 245 -8.72 1.38 -12.17
N PHE A 246 -8.98 0.66 -13.26
CA PHE A 246 -9.99 -0.39 -13.29
C PHE A 246 -9.61 -1.60 -12.40
N GLU A 247 -8.37 -2.09 -12.48
CA GLU A 247 -7.89 -3.18 -11.62
C GLU A 247 -7.88 -2.77 -10.14
N PHE A 248 -7.49 -1.52 -9.85
CA PHE A 248 -7.53 -0.96 -8.50
C PHE A 248 -8.97 -0.88 -7.98
N TYR A 249 -9.92 -0.40 -8.80
CA TYR A 249 -11.34 -0.40 -8.49
C TYR A 249 -11.87 -1.82 -8.23
N GLN A 250 -11.55 -2.78 -9.11
CA GLN A 250 -11.97 -4.17 -8.96
C GLN A 250 -11.39 -4.83 -7.71
N TYR A 251 -10.17 -4.50 -7.31
CA TYR A 251 -9.60 -4.99 -6.06
C TYR A 251 -10.51 -4.64 -4.87
N TRP A 252 -10.88 -3.37 -4.74
CA TRP A 252 -11.73 -2.91 -3.65
C TRP A 252 -13.19 -3.37 -3.79
N ARG A 253 -13.69 -3.45 -5.00
CA ARG A 253 -15.05 -3.97 -5.30
C ARG A 253 -15.21 -5.44 -4.92
N ASN A 254 -14.10 -6.17 -4.83
CA ASN A 254 -14.03 -7.61 -4.58
C ASN A 254 -13.58 -7.98 -3.15
N VAL A 255 -13.47 -7.02 -2.24
CA VAL A 255 -13.21 -7.35 -0.81
C VAL A 255 -14.32 -8.21 -0.23
N ALA A 256 -14.00 -9.00 0.80
CA ALA A 256 -14.98 -9.84 1.46
C ALA A 256 -16.07 -9.00 2.14
N ASP A 257 -17.28 -9.55 2.25
CA ASP A 257 -18.39 -8.86 2.93
C ASP A 257 -18.03 -8.49 4.37
N ALA A 258 -17.29 -9.35 5.07
CA ALA A 258 -16.82 -9.12 6.43
C ALA A 258 -15.79 -7.95 6.54
N ASP A 259 -15.18 -7.52 5.44
CA ASP A 259 -14.11 -6.52 5.46
C ASP A 259 -14.56 -5.15 4.95
N VAL A 260 -15.64 -5.08 4.16
CA VAL A 260 -15.99 -3.86 3.40
C VAL A 260 -16.27 -2.66 4.30
N LEU A 261 -17.08 -2.81 5.34
CA LEU A 261 -17.45 -1.71 6.24
C LEU A 261 -16.24 -1.22 7.05
N LYS A 262 -15.39 -2.15 7.49
CA LYS A 262 -14.11 -1.83 8.12
C LYS A 262 -13.22 -1.01 7.19
N CYS A 263 -13.08 -1.43 5.92
CA CYS A 263 -12.27 -0.69 4.93
C CYS A 263 -12.85 0.71 4.65
N ILE A 264 -14.17 0.85 4.54
CA ILE A 264 -14.82 2.16 4.38
C ILE A 264 -14.47 3.07 5.56
N ARG A 265 -14.61 2.57 6.79
CA ARG A 265 -14.36 3.34 8.02
C ARG A 265 -12.91 3.79 8.13
N MET A 266 -11.97 2.91 7.83
CA MET A 266 -10.54 3.18 8.00
C MET A 266 -9.95 4.03 6.87
N LEU A 267 -10.37 3.82 5.62
CA LEU A 267 -9.65 4.32 4.43
C LEU A 267 -10.34 5.48 3.74
N THR A 268 -11.68 5.61 3.82
CA THR A 268 -12.39 6.69 3.13
C THR A 268 -12.45 7.97 3.94
N PHE A 269 -12.71 9.08 3.26
CA PHE A 269 -12.95 10.40 3.87
C PHE A 269 -14.44 10.72 4.02
N LEU A 270 -15.31 9.72 3.89
CA LEU A 270 -16.74 9.88 4.14
C LEU A 270 -17.00 10.29 5.59
N PRO A 271 -18.02 11.12 5.86
CA PRO A 271 -18.42 11.45 7.22
C PRO A 271 -18.77 10.20 8.04
N LEU A 272 -18.34 10.16 9.31
CA LEU A 272 -18.63 9.02 10.19
C LEU A 272 -20.13 8.75 10.32
N GLU A 273 -20.95 9.81 10.34
CA GLU A 273 -22.43 9.70 10.41
C GLU A 273 -23.03 8.95 9.19
N GLU A 274 -22.42 9.05 8.03
CA GLU A 274 -22.81 8.29 6.85
C GLU A 274 -22.37 6.82 6.96
N ILE A 275 -21.14 6.60 7.46
CA ILE A 275 -20.59 5.26 7.66
C ILE A 275 -21.39 4.51 8.74
N ASP A 276 -21.75 5.18 9.84
CA ASP A 276 -22.52 4.58 10.94
C ASP A 276 -23.90 4.06 10.47
N LYS A 277 -24.51 4.71 9.47
CA LYS A 277 -25.74 4.21 8.83
C LYS A 277 -25.52 2.91 8.06
N MET A 278 -24.30 2.66 7.60
CA MET A 278 -23.94 1.44 6.86
C MET A 278 -23.67 0.26 7.79
N ASP A 279 -23.43 0.47 9.08
CA ASP A 279 -23.13 -0.61 10.04
C ASP A 279 -24.24 -1.65 10.16
N SER A 280 -25.48 -1.29 9.81
CA SER A 280 -26.63 -2.20 9.77
C SER A 280 -26.84 -2.86 8.40
N TRP A 281 -25.98 -2.62 7.41
CA TRP A 281 -26.15 -3.15 6.07
C TRP A 281 -25.78 -4.62 5.99
N GLU A 282 -26.64 -5.40 5.33
CA GLU A 282 -26.48 -6.84 5.13
C GLU A 282 -26.83 -7.26 3.70
N GLY A 283 -26.40 -8.43 3.30
CA GLY A 283 -26.74 -9.05 2.02
C GLY A 283 -26.45 -8.16 0.81
N ALA A 284 -27.50 -7.80 0.05
CA ALA A 284 -27.35 -7.00 -1.17
C ALA A 284 -26.81 -5.58 -0.91
N GLN A 285 -27.05 -5.00 0.27
CA GLN A 285 -26.56 -3.67 0.62
C GLN A 285 -25.03 -3.64 0.72
N LEU A 286 -24.37 -4.74 1.11
CA LEU A 286 -22.92 -4.84 1.12
C LEU A 286 -22.31 -4.72 -0.29
N ASN A 287 -23.04 -5.08 -1.34
CA ASN A 287 -22.59 -4.81 -2.71
C ASN A 287 -22.55 -3.32 -3.02
N THR A 288 -23.53 -2.54 -2.52
CA THR A 288 -23.49 -1.08 -2.62
C THR A 288 -22.32 -0.51 -1.81
N ALA A 289 -22.07 -1.01 -0.60
CA ALA A 289 -20.93 -0.61 0.21
C ALA A 289 -19.60 -0.85 -0.53
N LYS A 290 -19.46 -1.99 -1.21
CA LYS A 290 -18.26 -2.30 -2.02
C LYS A 290 -18.10 -1.35 -3.22
N GLU A 291 -19.20 -0.92 -3.83
CA GLU A 291 -19.14 0.10 -4.90
C GLU A 291 -18.69 1.46 -4.36
N ILE A 292 -19.23 1.87 -3.22
CA ILE A 292 -18.82 3.11 -2.53
C ILE A 292 -17.33 3.03 -2.18
N LEU A 293 -16.88 1.96 -1.53
CA LEU A 293 -15.47 1.77 -1.19
C LEU A 293 -14.56 1.86 -2.41
N ALA A 294 -14.89 1.11 -3.47
CA ALA A 294 -14.08 1.07 -4.68
C ALA A 294 -14.04 2.44 -5.37
N PHE A 295 -15.16 3.13 -5.44
CA PHE A 295 -15.24 4.47 -6.04
C PHE A 295 -14.41 5.49 -5.24
N GLU A 296 -14.64 5.60 -3.93
CA GLU A 296 -13.96 6.57 -3.07
C GLU A 296 -12.44 6.38 -3.07
N LEU A 297 -11.96 5.13 -3.00
CA LEU A 297 -10.52 4.87 -3.00
C LEU A 297 -9.89 5.06 -4.39
N THR A 298 -10.58 4.70 -5.47
CA THR A 298 -10.09 4.97 -6.82
C THR A 298 -10.07 6.45 -7.12
N LYS A 299 -11.09 7.21 -6.70
CA LYS A 299 -11.14 8.67 -6.78
C LYS A 299 -9.96 9.31 -6.03
N LEU A 300 -9.65 8.83 -4.84
CA LEU A 300 -8.56 9.37 -4.02
C LEU A 300 -7.18 9.14 -4.68
N VAL A 301 -6.96 7.99 -5.31
CA VAL A 301 -5.67 7.60 -5.91
C VAL A 301 -5.51 8.09 -7.35
N HIS A 302 -6.55 7.95 -8.17
CA HIS A 302 -6.49 8.14 -9.61
C HIS A 302 -7.30 9.33 -10.13
N GLY A 303 -8.10 9.96 -9.25
CA GLY A 303 -9.00 11.06 -9.60
C GLY A 303 -10.41 10.60 -9.93
N GLU A 304 -11.34 11.56 -9.92
CA GLU A 304 -12.77 11.30 -10.05
C GLU A 304 -13.16 10.75 -11.42
N GLU A 305 -12.56 11.28 -12.49
CA GLU A 305 -12.80 10.84 -13.87
C GLU A 305 -12.46 9.36 -14.06
N GLU A 306 -11.28 8.93 -13.59
CA GLU A 306 -10.85 7.52 -13.67
C GLU A 306 -11.70 6.61 -12.78
N ALA A 307 -12.16 7.10 -11.63
CA ALA A 307 -13.08 6.36 -10.77
C ALA A 307 -14.44 6.14 -11.44
N GLN A 308 -14.98 7.16 -12.11
CA GLN A 308 -16.23 7.06 -12.88
C GLN A 308 -16.10 6.05 -14.03
N LYS A 309 -15.05 6.17 -14.84
CA LYS A 309 -14.76 5.21 -15.94
C LYS A 309 -14.67 3.78 -15.42
N ALA A 310 -13.92 3.58 -14.32
CA ALA A 310 -13.76 2.26 -13.72
C ALA A 310 -15.10 1.71 -13.19
N GLN A 311 -15.94 2.54 -12.58
CA GLN A 311 -17.25 2.15 -12.09
C GLN A 311 -18.21 1.78 -13.24
N GLU A 312 -18.27 2.58 -14.30
CA GLU A 312 -19.09 2.34 -15.48
C GLU A 312 -18.67 1.04 -16.17
N ALA A 313 -17.35 0.86 -16.38
CA ALA A 313 -16.78 -0.36 -16.93
C ALA A 313 -17.14 -1.59 -16.07
N ALA A 314 -17.04 -1.48 -14.73
CA ALA A 314 -17.41 -2.56 -13.83
C ALA A 314 -18.90 -2.91 -13.92
N ARG A 315 -19.79 -1.90 -13.99
CA ARG A 315 -21.23 -2.10 -14.13
C ARG A 315 -21.60 -2.71 -15.50
N ALA A 316 -20.95 -2.27 -16.57
CA ALA A 316 -21.16 -2.79 -17.91
C ALA A 316 -20.81 -4.30 -18.00
N LEU A 317 -19.77 -4.74 -17.31
CA LEU A 317 -19.41 -6.17 -17.20
C LEU A 317 -20.52 -7.05 -16.61
N PHE A 318 -21.33 -6.50 -15.71
CA PHE A 318 -22.45 -7.24 -15.11
C PHE A 318 -23.73 -7.18 -15.92
N SER A 319 -23.88 -6.17 -16.80
CA SER A 319 -25.12 -5.95 -17.56
C SER A 319 -25.05 -6.46 -19.02
N THR A 320 -23.90 -6.44 -19.67
CA THR A 320 -23.79 -6.73 -21.11
C THR A 320 -22.57 -7.58 -21.51
N GLY A 321 -21.64 -7.87 -20.59
CA GLY A 321 -20.39 -8.58 -20.94
C GLY A 321 -19.36 -7.75 -21.73
N ALA A 322 -19.67 -6.49 -22.07
CA ALA A 322 -18.77 -5.63 -22.85
C ALA A 322 -18.42 -4.35 -22.06
N ALA A 323 -17.14 -4.15 -21.73
CA ALA A 323 -16.64 -2.94 -21.10
C ALA A 323 -15.49 -2.32 -21.90
N ALA A 324 -15.57 -1.01 -22.15
CA ALA A 324 -14.60 -0.27 -22.96
C ALA A 324 -13.21 -0.12 -22.30
N ASP A 325 -13.11 -0.17 -20.96
CA ASP A 325 -11.88 0.06 -20.19
C ASP A 325 -11.36 -1.17 -19.41
N MET A 326 -11.59 -2.37 -19.94
CA MET A 326 -11.06 -3.60 -19.38
C MET A 326 -9.54 -3.69 -19.62
N PRO A 327 -8.74 -4.25 -18.68
CA PRO A 327 -7.33 -4.53 -18.95
C PRO A 327 -7.18 -5.31 -20.24
N LYS A 328 -6.34 -4.78 -21.15
CA LYS A 328 -6.16 -5.33 -22.48
C LYS A 328 -4.90 -6.18 -22.54
N THR A 329 -4.95 -7.24 -23.30
CA THR A 329 -3.79 -8.01 -23.73
C THR A 329 -3.73 -7.96 -25.24
N GLU A 330 -2.69 -7.35 -25.77
CA GLU A 330 -2.44 -7.29 -27.20
C GLU A 330 -1.58 -8.51 -27.58
N LEU A 331 -2.10 -9.31 -28.47
CA LEU A 331 -1.41 -10.42 -29.10
C LEU A 331 -0.86 -9.95 -30.46
N THR A 332 0.22 -10.57 -30.87
CA THR A 332 0.81 -10.37 -32.21
C THR A 332 0.51 -11.56 -33.09
N GLU A 333 0.73 -11.43 -34.41
CA GLU A 333 0.61 -12.57 -35.35
C GLU A 333 1.53 -13.74 -34.99
N GLU A 334 2.64 -13.49 -34.31
CA GLU A 334 3.58 -14.52 -33.81
C GLU A 334 2.97 -15.37 -32.69
N ASP A 335 1.94 -14.88 -31.99
CA ASP A 335 1.22 -15.60 -30.93
C ASP A 335 0.17 -16.58 -31.52
N LEU A 336 -0.11 -16.49 -32.82
CA LEU A 336 -1.04 -17.33 -33.53
C LEU A 336 -0.32 -18.52 -34.20
N THR A 337 -0.97 -19.67 -34.23
CA THR A 337 -0.54 -20.85 -34.99
C THR A 337 -1.57 -21.08 -36.08
N ASP A 338 -1.14 -21.02 -37.32
CA ASP A 338 -2.04 -21.13 -38.50
C ASP A 338 -3.23 -20.14 -38.42
N GLY A 339 -2.97 -18.91 -37.96
CA GLY A 339 -3.98 -17.86 -37.80
C GLY A 339 -4.93 -18.03 -36.61
N ASN A 340 -4.70 -19.01 -35.75
CA ASN A 340 -5.53 -19.31 -34.58
C ASN A 340 -4.73 -19.31 -33.28
N ILE A 341 -5.41 -19.11 -32.16
CA ILE A 341 -4.83 -19.28 -30.82
C ILE A 341 -5.68 -20.24 -29.98
N ASP A 342 -5.03 -21.18 -29.28
CA ASP A 342 -5.74 -22.07 -28.35
C ASP A 342 -6.05 -21.35 -27.01
N ILE A 343 -7.15 -21.75 -26.36
CA ILE A 343 -7.65 -21.15 -25.12
C ILE A 343 -6.60 -21.18 -23.99
N LEU A 344 -5.77 -22.22 -23.92
CA LEU A 344 -4.76 -22.35 -22.87
C LEU A 344 -3.64 -21.33 -23.08
N THR A 345 -3.20 -21.12 -24.32
CA THR A 345 -2.22 -20.09 -24.67
C THR A 345 -2.79 -18.70 -24.42
N MET A 346 -4.04 -18.46 -24.81
CA MET A 346 -4.72 -17.19 -24.58
C MET A 346 -4.83 -16.85 -23.08
N LEU A 347 -5.15 -17.82 -22.23
CA LEU A 347 -5.18 -17.65 -20.76
C LEU A 347 -3.81 -17.32 -20.16
N VAL A 348 -2.75 -17.93 -20.66
CA VAL A 348 -1.39 -17.67 -20.19
C VAL A 348 -0.89 -16.30 -20.66
N LYS A 349 -1.06 -16.00 -21.94
CA LYS A 349 -0.62 -14.72 -22.54
C LYS A 349 -1.38 -13.53 -21.94
N SER A 350 -2.64 -13.70 -21.59
CA SER A 350 -3.44 -12.67 -20.89
C SER A 350 -3.08 -12.52 -19.42
N GLY A 351 -2.20 -13.36 -18.86
CA GLY A 351 -1.83 -13.31 -17.45
C GLY A 351 -2.92 -13.83 -16.49
N LEU A 352 -4.01 -14.39 -17.00
CA LEU A 352 -5.07 -14.97 -16.17
C LEU A 352 -4.65 -16.31 -15.54
N THR A 353 -3.65 -16.98 -16.10
CA THR A 353 -3.03 -18.18 -15.52
C THR A 353 -1.52 -18.11 -15.65
N ALA A 354 -0.81 -18.66 -14.67
CA ALA A 354 0.65 -18.69 -14.67
C ALA A 354 1.23 -19.79 -15.60
N SER A 355 0.40 -20.78 -16.00
CA SER A 355 0.84 -21.89 -16.85
C SER A 355 -0.29 -22.54 -17.61
N LYS A 356 0.04 -23.25 -18.72
CA LYS A 356 -0.93 -24.06 -19.49
C LYS A 356 -1.59 -25.16 -18.64
N SER A 357 -0.90 -25.68 -17.62
CA SER A 357 -1.45 -26.68 -16.70
C SER A 357 -2.53 -26.08 -15.81
N GLU A 358 -2.34 -24.86 -15.33
CA GLU A 358 -3.37 -24.12 -14.58
C GLU A 358 -4.55 -23.75 -15.48
N ALA A 359 -4.28 -23.27 -16.68
CA ALA A 359 -5.30 -22.95 -17.68
C ALA A 359 -6.19 -24.15 -17.98
N ARG A 360 -5.60 -25.33 -18.20
CA ARG A 360 -6.33 -26.57 -18.44
C ARG A 360 -7.27 -26.93 -17.29
N ARG A 361 -6.79 -26.85 -16.05
CA ARG A 361 -7.63 -27.10 -14.86
C ARG A 361 -8.77 -26.09 -14.77
N ALA A 362 -8.52 -24.83 -15.04
CA ALA A 362 -9.55 -23.79 -15.00
C ALA A 362 -10.67 -24.04 -16.03
N VAL A 363 -10.32 -24.44 -17.26
CA VAL A 363 -11.29 -24.83 -18.30
C VAL A 363 -12.07 -26.08 -17.89
N GLN A 364 -11.40 -27.14 -17.45
CA GLN A 364 -12.05 -28.39 -17.02
C GLN A 364 -13.01 -28.20 -15.84
N GLN A 365 -12.70 -27.29 -14.92
CA GLN A 365 -13.57 -26.90 -13.81
C GLN A 365 -14.73 -25.98 -14.26
N GLY A 366 -14.80 -25.62 -15.53
CA GLY A 366 -15.82 -24.76 -16.09
C GLY A 366 -15.72 -23.31 -15.58
N GLY A 367 -14.52 -22.89 -15.17
CA GLY A 367 -14.24 -21.56 -14.66
C GLY A 367 -13.83 -20.54 -15.73
N VAL A 368 -13.90 -20.88 -17.03
CA VAL A 368 -13.48 -20.00 -18.15
C VAL A 368 -14.65 -19.71 -19.06
N SER A 369 -14.78 -18.45 -19.51
CA SER A 369 -15.68 -18.04 -20.56
C SER A 369 -15.03 -17.01 -21.50
N VAL A 370 -15.46 -16.99 -22.75
CA VAL A 370 -15.10 -16.00 -23.79
C VAL A 370 -16.38 -15.32 -24.23
N ASP A 371 -16.44 -14.00 -24.18
CA ASP A 371 -17.63 -13.18 -24.46
C ASP A 371 -18.92 -13.66 -23.77
N GLY A 372 -18.76 -14.18 -22.52
CA GLY A 372 -19.87 -14.71 -21.73
C GLY A 372 -20.19 -16.19 -22.01
N GLU A 373 -19.73 -16.77 -23.11
CA GLU A 373 -19.91 -18.17 -23.41
C GLU A 373 -18.88 -19.05 -22.70
N LYS A 374 -19.37 -20.09 -22.03
CA LYS A 374 -18.53 -20.99 -21.23
C LYS A 374 -17.68 -21.87 -22.14
N VAL A 375 -16.38 -21.84 -21.93
CA VAL A 375 -15.43 -22.74 -22.62
C VAL A 375 -15.35 -24.05 -21.85
N THR A 376 -15.66 -25.14 -22.51
CA THR A 376 -15.64 -26.51 -21.96
C THR A 376 -14.59 -27.40 -22.58
N ASP A 377 -14.11 -27.05 -23.77
CA ASP A 377 -13.09 -27.80 -24.49
C ASP A 377 -11.70 -27.14 -24.27
N VAL A 378 -10.75 -27.91 -23.74
CA VAL A 378 -9.36 -27.47 -23.54
C VAL A 378 -8.57 -27.30 -24.84
N PHE A 379 -9.09 -27.80 -25.94
CA PHE A 379 -8.53 -27.69 -27.30
C PHE A 379 -9.21 -26.63 -28.15
N GLN A 380 -10.18 -25.89 -27.57
CA GLN A 380 -10.87 -24.83 -28.30
C GLN A 380 -9.90 -23.78 -28.80
N THR A 381 -10.02 -23.42 -30.07
CA THR A 381 -9.22 -22.38 -30.73
C THR A 381 -10.10 -21.22 -31.16
N PHE A 382 -9.47 -20.04 -31.25
CA PHE A 382 -10.09 -18.79 -31.67
C PHE A 382 -9.32 -18.24 -32.88
N ALA A 383 -10.01 -17.88 -33.93
CA ALA A 383 -9.39 -17.28 -35.08
C ALA A 383 -8.88 -15.86 -34.79
N GLY A 384 -7.72 -15.52 -35.32
CA GLY A 384 -7.15 -14.18 -35.17
C GLY A 384 -8.09 -13.07 -35.66
N GLU A 385 -8.87 -13.34 -36.71
CA GLU A 385 -9.91 -12.44 -37.21
C GLU A 385 -10.98 -12.11 -36.14
N ALA A 386 -11.39 -13.09 -35.34
CA ALA A 386 -12.35 -12.89 -34.26
C ALA A 386 -11.76 -12.05 -33.08
N LEU A 387 -10.45 -12.02 -32.99
CA LEU A 387 -9.70 -11.22 -31.98
C LEU A 387 -9.30 -9.85 -32.50
N SER A 388 -9.52 -9.57 -33.81
CA SER A 388 -9.23 -8.28 -34.43
C SER A 388 -10.31 -7.23 -34.09
N GLY A 389 -9.96 -5.94 -34.18
CA GLY A 389 -10.91 -4.86 -33.92
C GLY A 389 -11.18 -4.68 -32.42
N GLU A 390 -12.40 -5.02 -31.97
CA GLU A 390 -12.75 -4.88 -30.56
C GLU A 390 -12.17 -5.98 -29.65
N GLY A 391 -11.68 -7.08 -30.22
CA GLY A 391 -11.18 -8.24 -29.46
C GLY A 391 -12.30 -8.98 -28.71
N VAL A 392 -11.91 -9.96 -27.87
CA VAL A 392 -12.83 -10.77 -27.07
C VAL A 392 -12.61 -10.57 -25.57
N VAL A 393 -13.65 -10.77 -24.78
CA VAL A 393 -13.58 -10.71 -23.31
C VAL A 393 -13.33 -12.10 -22.75
N LEU A 394 -12.11 -12.32 -22.27
CA LEU A 394 -11.70 -13.55 -21.61
C LEU A 394 -11.92 -13.43 -20.11
N LYS A 395 -12.62 -14.41 -19.50
CA LYS A 395 -12.95 -14.45 -18.07
C LYS A 395 -12.45 -15.75 -17.43
N LYS A 396 -11.82 -15.64 -16.24
CA LYS A 396 -11.48 -16.78 -15.39
C LYS A 396 -12.11 -16.62 -14.00
N GLY A 397 -13.00 -17.54 -13.65
CA GLY A 397 -13.76 -17.49 -12.40
C GLY A 397 -14.74 -16.32 -12.36
N LYS A 398 -15.10 -15.86 -11.16
CA LYS A 398 -16.10 -14.78 -11.01
C LYS A 398 -15.52 -13.36 -11.15
N LYS A 399 -14.19 -13.19 -11.05
CA LYS A 399 -13.56 -11.91 -10.72
C LYS A 399 -12.43 -11.47 -11.67
N ASN A 400 -11.91 -12.33 -12.51
CA ASN A 400 -10.75 -12.02 -13.37
C ASN A 400 -11.19 -11.94 -14.83
N PHE A 401 -10.96 -10.77 -15.45
CA PHE A 401 -11.35 -10.46 -16.81
C PHE A 401 -10.17 -9.85 -17.58
N ARG A 402 -10.08 -10.11 -18.88
CA ARG A 402 -9.14 -9.48 -19.81
C ARG A 402 -9.78 -9.30 -21.16
N LYS A 403 -9.58 -8.15 -21.79
CA LYS A 403 -9.88 -7.98 -23.21
C LYS A 403 -8.66 -8.42 -24.01
N VAL A 404 -8.82 -9.42 -24.85
CA VAL A 404 -7.75 -9.97 -25.69
C VAL A 404 -8.00 -9.54 -27.13
N LEU A 405 -7.00 -8.93 -27.74
CA LEU A 405 -7.06 -8.47 -29.13
C LEU A 405 -5.75 -8.79 -29.86
N VAL A 406 -5.84 -8.96 -31.18
CA VAL A 406 -4.69 -9.12 -32.08
C VAL A 406 -4.46 -7.79 -32.81
N LYS A 407 -3.19 -7.33 -32.78
CA LYS A 407 -2.71 -6.18 -33.57
C LYS A 407 -1.99 -6.63 -34.81
#